data_7640a13e441e0977e36faacd345f6758
#
_entry.id   7640a13e441e0977e36faacd345f6758
#
_cell.length_a   1.000
_cell.length_b   1.000
_cell.length_c   1.000
_cell.angle_alpha   90.00
_cell.angle_beta   90.00
_cell.angle_gamma   90.00
#
_symmetry.space_group_name_H-M   'P 1'
#
loop_
_entity.id
_entity.type
_entity.pdbx_description
1 polymer ?
#
loop_
_entity_poly.entity_id
_entity_poly.type
_entity_poly.pdbx_seq_one_letter_code
_entity_poly.pdbx_strand_id
1 'polypeptide(L)'
;MRLQSAIFDMDGTLLDSMPTWRELGPTFLKEAGISATPEQDRMLHTLADCDVIPYLREVCGLPWSQQEIIDQIIQRMETFYSSQVRPKPGLEKFLSILKMEGVWMYVATATHRRLTEKALKTAGIDHY
;
A
#
# COMPACT_ATOMS: atom_id res chain seq x y z
N MET A 1 24.86 -3.95 22.44
CA MET A 1 24.05 -5.01 21.77
C MET A 1 24.11 -4.76 20.27
N ARG A 2 24.46 -5.76 19.49
CA ARG A 2 24.55 -5.63 18.03
C ARG A 2 23.26 -6.15 17.39
N LEU A 3 22.68 -5.36 16.50
CA LEU A 3 21.51 -5.77 15.74
C LEU A 3 21.90 -6.86 14.73
N GLN A 4 21.23 -8.00 14.76
CA GLN A 4 21.51 -9.12 13.85
C GLN A 4 20.52 -9.19 12.69
N SER A 5 19.28 -8.79 12.93
CA SER A 5 18.23 -8.80 11.93
C SER A 5 17.22 -7.69 12.15
N ALA A 6 16.53 -7.29 11.07
CA ALA A 6 15.44 -6.33 11.08
C ALA A 6 14.30 -6.83 10.19
N ILE A 7 13.08 -6.68 10.65
CA ILE A 7 11.87 -6.99 9.89
C ILE A 7 11.13 -5.67 9.66
N PHE A 8 10.83 -5.38 8.41
CA PHE A 8 10.15 -4.14 8.01
C PHE A 8 8.76 -4.44 7.47
N ASP A 9 7.80 -3.62 7.83
CA ASP A 9 6.59 -3.47 7.07
C ASP A 9 6.90 -2.76 5.73
N MET A 10 6.09 -2.95 4.70
CA MET A 10 6.32 -2.37 3.39
C MET A 10 5.58 -1.06 3.19
N ASP A 11 4.25 -1.12 3.08
CA ASP A 11 3.43 0.04 2.76
C ASP A 11 3.42 1.05 3.92
N GLY A 12 3.80 2.28 3.63
CA GLY A 12 3.88 3.33 4.64
C GLY A 12 5.12 3.26 5.54
N THR A 13 5.95 2.25 5.41
CA THR A 13 7.20 2.09 6.17
C THR A 13 8.41 2.17 5.24
N LEU A 14 8.58 1.21 4.36
CA LEU A 14 9.62 1.25 3.31
C LEU A 14 9.19 2.11 2.13
N LEU A 15 7.93 2.04 1.76
CA LEU A 15 7.39 2.68 0.58
C LEU A 15 6.47 3.85 0.92
N ASP A 16 6.54 4.89 0.11
CA ASP A 16 5.61 6.02 0.14
C ASP A 16 4.35 5.66 -0.68
N SER A 17 3.57 4.73 -0.17
CA SER A 17 2.42 4.13 -0.85
C SER A 17 1.07 4.45 -0.21
N MET A 18 1.05 4.98 1.01
CA MET A 18 -0.20 5.22 1.73
C MET A 18 -1.13 6.24 1.05
N PRO A 19 -0.64 7.34 0.44
CA PRO A 19 -1.52 8.23 -0.31
C PRO A 19 -2.27 7.51 -1.42
N THR A 20 -1.61 6.63 -2.16
CA THR A 20 -2.23 5.85 -3.25
C THR A 20 -3.29 4.88 -2.71
N TRP A 21 -3.00 4.17 -1.64
CA TRP A 21 -3.97 3.29 -0.97
C TRP A 21 -5.21 4.05 -0.50
N ARG A 22 -5.03 5.21 0.11
CA ARG A 22 -6.13 6.01 0.66
C ARG A 22 -7.04 6.59 -0.42
N GLU A 23 -6.53 6.85 -1.61
CA GLU A 23 -7.29 7.41 -2.72
C GLU A 23 -8.13 6.38 -3.48
N LEU A 24 -7.92 5.08 -3.28
CA LEU A 24 -8.66 4.04 -4.00
C LEU A 24 -10.17 4.11 -3.75
N GLY A 25 -10.59 4.15 -2.48
CA GLY A 25 -12.00 4.21 -2.12
C GLY A 25 -12.72 5.42 -2.72
N PRO A 26 -12.24 6.65 -2.46
CA PRO A 26 -12.80 7.86 -3.07
C PRO A 26 -12.85 7.81 -4.60
N THR A 27 -11.82 7.28 -5.24
CA THR A 27 -11.75 7.14 -6.70
C THR A 27 -12.84 6.19 -7.22
N PHE A 28 -13.05 5.05 -6.56
CA PHE A 28 -14.11 4.10 -6.94
C PHE A 28 -15.49 4.73 -6.86
N LEU A 29 -15.78 5.48 -5.80
CA LEU A 29 -17.05 6.20 -5.66
C LEU A 29 -17.24 7.20 -6.79
N LYS A 30 -16.21 7.97 -7.11
CA LYS A 30 -16.26 8.96 -8.19
C LYS A 30 -16.51 8.29 -9.54
N GLU A 31 -15.85 7.18 -9.83
CA GLU A 31 -16.05 6.42 -11.08
C GLU A 31 -17.47 5.84 -11.19
N ALA A 32 -18.07 5.47 -10.06
CA ALA A 32 -19.44 4.99 -10.00
C ALA A 32 -20.49 6.13 -10.02
N GLY A 33 -20.07 7.39 -10.10
CA GLY A 33 -20.98 8.54 -10.07
C GLY A 33 -21.55 8.85 -8.70
N ILE A 34 -20.93 8.37 -7.63
CA ILE A 34 -21.37 8.58 -6.26
C ILE A 34 -20.60 9.76 -5.65
N SER A 35 -21.35 10.76 -5.17
CA SER A 35 -20.77 11.87 -4.42
C SER A 35 -20.69 11.50 -2.95
N ALA A 36 -19.47 11.27 -2.45
CA ALA A 36 -19.25 10.99 -1.03
C ALA A 36 -19.52 12.24 -0.19
N THR A 37 -20.15 12.04 0.97
CA THR A 37 -20.26 13.12 1.96
C THR A 37 -18.89 13.40 2.59
N PRO A 38 -18.66 14.60 3.17
CA PRO A 38 -17.40 14.88 3.87
C PRO A 38 -17.09 13.87 4.98
N GLU A 39 -18.12 13.36 5.65
CA GLU A 39 -17.95 12.33 6.67
C GLU A 39 -17.51 10.98 6.06
N GLN A 40 -18.11 10.56 4.96
CA GLN A 40 -17.73 9.33 4.27
C GLN A 40 -16.29 9.42 3.75
N ASP A 41 -15.92 10.55 3.19
CA ASP A 41 -14.55 10.77 2.71
C ASP A 41 -13.54 10.67 3.86
N ARG A 42 -13.83 11.30 4.99
CA ARG A 42 -12.99 11.21 6.19
C ARG A 42 -12.90 9.78 6.72
N MET A 43 -14.00 9.04 6.75
CA MET A 43 -14.03 7.64 7.19
C MET A 43 -13.17 6.75 6.30
N LEU A 44 -13.23 6.92 4.99
CA LEU A 44 -12.42 6.14 4.04
C LEU A 44 -10.92 6.32 4.25
N HIS A 45 -10.50 7.46 4.77
CA HIS A 45 -9.09 7.73 5.08
C HIS A 45 -8.62 7.15 6.42
N THR A 46 -9.55 6.70 7.26
CA THR A 46 -9.25 6.24 8.64
C THR A 46 -9.54 4.77 8.89
N LEU A 47 -10.36 4.13 8.04
CA LEU A 47 -10.73 2.72 8.21
C LEU A 47 -9.53 1.79 8.01
N ALA A 48 -9.54 0.69 8.75
CA ALA A 48 -8.63 -0.43 8.48
C ALA A 48 -8.97 -1.08 7.12
N ASP A 49 -7.98 -1.67 6.47
CA ASP A 49 -8.12 -2.23 5.13
C ASP A 49 -9.26 -3.25 5.01
N CYS A 50 -9.46 -4.06 6.05
CA CYS A 50 -10.53 -5.06 6.09
C CYS A 50 -11.94 -4.45 6.15
N ASP A 51 -12.06 -3.20 6.58
CA ASP A 51 -13.35 -2.53 6.77
C ASP A 51 -13.73 -1.63 5.58
N VAL A 52 -12.80 -1.32 4.69
CA VAL A 52 -13.03 -0.39 3.57
C VAL A 52 -14.05 -0.95 2.58
N ILE A 53 -13.93 -2.22 2.20
CA ILE A 53 -14.81 -2.83 1.20
C ILE A 53 -16.26 -2.90 1.71
N PRO A 54 -16.55 -3.41 2.92
CA PRO A 54 -17.88 -3.37 3.48
C PRO A 54 -18.44 -1.94 3.57
N TYR A 55 -17.62 -0.98 3.98
CA TYR A 55 -18.05 0.41 4.08
C TYR A 55 -18.43 1.01 2.72
N LEU A 56 -17.62 0.79 1.70
CA LEU A 56 -17.92 1.25 0.33
C LEU A 56 -19.24 0.68 -0.18
N ARG A 57 -19.51 -0.59 0.07
CA ARG A 57 -20.71 -1.26 -0.43
C ARG A 57 -21.97 -0.93 0.39
N GLU A 58 -21.87 -1.01 1.71
CA GLU A 58 -23.02 -0.93 2.61
C GLU A 58 -23.39 0.50 3.00
N VAL A 59 -22.41 1.36 3.18
CA VAL A 59 -22.62 2.73 3.63
C VAL A 59 -22.61 3.72 2.46
N CYS A 60 -21.61 3.63 1.58
CA CYS A 60 -21.49 4.54 0.44
C CYS A 60 -22.33 4.14 -0.77
N GLY A 61 -22.85 2.91 -0.79
CA GLY A 61 -23.72 2.43 -1.86
C GLY A 61 -23.01 2.09 -3.16
N LEU A 62 -21.72 1.74 -3.11
CA LEU A 62 -20.98 1.31 -4.30
C LEU A 62 -21.60 0.02 -4.86
N PRO A 63 -22.10 0.03 -6.13
CA PRO A 63 -22.85 -1.11 -6.68
C PRO A 63 -21.96 -2.26 -7.17
N TRP A 64 -20.67 -2.23 -6.85
CA TRP A 64 -19.72 -3.26 -7.24
C TRP A 64 -19.74 -4.42 -6.25
N SER A 65 -19.53 -5.65 -6.72
CA SER A 65 -19.34 -6.81 -5.86
C SER A 65 -18.01 -6.72 -5.09
N GLN A 66 -17.90 -7.47 -4.01
CA GLN A 66 -16.65 -7.56 -3.26
C GLN A 66 -15.50 -8.00 -4.17
N GLN A 67 -15.72 -8.98 -5.04
CA GLN A 67 -14.69 -9.48 -5.96
C GLN A 67 -14.28 -8.42 -6.97
N GLU A 68 -15.22 -7.66 -7.51
CA GLU A 68 -14.93 -6.55 -8.43
C GLU A 68 -14.05 -5.49 -7.76
N ILE A 69 -14.33 -5.14 -6.51
CA ILE A 69 -13.53 -4.18 -5.76
C ILE A 69 -12.12 -4.73 -5.53
N ILE A 70 -11.99 -5.97 -5.11
CA ILE A 70 -10.69 -6.63 -4.91
C ILE A 70 -9.88 -6.63 -6.21
N ASP A 71 -10.48 -7.01 -7.32
CA ASP A 71 -9.82 -7.05 -8.62
C ASP A 71 -9.34 -5.66 -9.06
N GLN A 72 -10.13 -4.62 -8.82
CA GLN A 72 -9.75 -3.23 -9.10
C GLN A 72 -8.61 -2.75 -8.22
N ILE A 73 -8.61 -3.11 -6.95
CA ILE A 73 -7.51 -2.79 -6.03
C ILE A 73 -6.22 -3.43 -6.54
N ILE A 74 -6.24 -4.72 -6.82
CA ILE A 74 -5.07 -5.46 -7.31
C ILE A 74 -4.54 -4.85 -8.60
N GLN A 75 -5.41 -4.59 -9.57
CA GLN A 75 -5.02 -4.02 -10.86
C GLN A 75 -4.37 -2.65 -10.71
N ARG A 76 -4.95 -1.77 -9.92
CA ARG A 76 -4.43 -0.41 -9.73
C ARG A 76 -3.14 -0.39 -8.91
N MET A 77 -3.06 -1.20 -7.88
CA MET A 77 -1.84 -1.32 -7.09
C MET A 77 -0.71 -2.01 -7.86
N GLU A 78 -1.01 -2.96 -8.73
CA GLU A 78 -0.01 -3.56 -9.62
C GLU A 78 0.61 -2.50 -10.54
N THR A 79 -0.21 -1.65 -11.14
CA THR A 79 0.25 -0.54 -11.98
C THR A 79 1.14 0.43 -11.18
N PHE A 80 0.69 0.82 -10.00
CA PHE A 80 1.43 1.72 -9.12
C PHE A 80 2.78 1.13 -8.69
N TYR A 81 2.78 -0.10 -8.21
CA TYR A 81 4.00 -0.77 -7.76
C TYR A 81 4.98 -1.07 -8.90
N SER A 82 4.49 -1.24 -10.12
CA SER A 82 5.34 -1.55 -11.26
C SER A 82 6.06 -0.34 -11.85
N SER A 83 5.58 0.89 -11.60
CA SER A 83 6.07 2.06 -12.32
C SER A 83 6.19 3.36 -11.52
N GLN A 84 5.50 3.50 -10.39
CA GLN A 84 5.35 4.79 -9.73
C GLN A 84 5.81 4.84 -8.27
N VAL A 85 5.85 3.70 -7.59
CA VAL A 85 6.15 3.65 -6.16
C VAL A 85 7.59 4.11 -5.88
N ARG A 86 7.75 4.86 -4.80
CA ARG A 86 9.04 5.38 -4.35
C ARG A 86 9.32 4.95 -2.92
N PRO A 87 10.60 4.76 -2.56
CA PRO A 87 10.96 4.53 -1.16
C PRO A 87 10.72 5.79 -0.32
N LYS A 88 10.55 5.60 0.97
CA LYS A 88 10.52 6.72 1.91
C LYS A 88 11.84 7.50 1.84
N PRO A 89 11.80 8.83 2.02
CA PRO A 89 13.02 9.65 1.99
C PRO A 89 14.07 9.15 3.00
N GLY A 90 15.31 9.04 2.55
CA GLY A 90 16.42 8.59 3.38
C GLY A 90 16.54 7.08 3.59
N LEU A 91 15.57 6.31 3.08
CA LEU A 91 15.52 4.86 3.30
C LEU A 91 16.71 4.13 2.69
N GLU A 92 17.09 4.45 1.46
CA GLU A 92 18.23 3.79 0.79
C GLU A 92 19.51 3.92 1.59
N LYS A 93 19.78 5.11 2.12
CA LYS A 93 20.95 5.34 2.98
C LYS A 93 20.87 4.50 4.25
N PHE A 94 19.72 4.45 4.88
CA PHE A 94 19.49 3.66 6.09
C PHE A 94 19.69 2.16 5.83
N LEU A 95 19.11 1.62 4.77
CA LEU A 95 19.27 0.20 4.40
C LEU A 95 20.73 -0.12 4.04
N SER A 96 21.43 0.78 3.37
CA SER A 96 22.85 0.63 3.07
C SER A 96 23.68 0.50 4.34
N ILE A 97 23.41 1.31 5.35
CA ILE A 97 24.09 1.24 6.64
C ILE A 97 23.85 -0.11 7.30
N LEU A 98 22.60 -0.56 7.35
CA LEU A 98 22.27 -1.85 7.94
C LEU A 98 22.97 -3.01 7.22
N LYS A 99 23.01 -2.96 5.90
CA LYS A 99 23.71 -3.95 5.09
C LYS A 99 25.21 -3.97 5.37
N MET A 100 25.83 -2.81 5.46
CA MET A 100 27.26 -2.70 5.82
C MET A 100 27.55 -3.25 7.22
N GLU A 101 26.62 -3.09 8.14
CA GLU A 101 26.71 -3.64 9.51
C GLU A 101 26.42 -5.15 9.57
N GLY A 102 26.09 -5.77 8.44
CA GLY A 102 25.80 -7.20 8.35
C GLY A 102 24.45 -7.60 8.93
N VAL A 103 23.50 -6.69 8.97
CA VAL A 103 22.13 -6.94 9.47
C VAL A 103 21.33 -7.66 8.39
N TRP A 104 20.73 -8.79 8.73
CA TRP A 104 19.77 -9.47 7.86
C TRP A 104 18.45 -8.72 7.85
N MET A 105 17.92 -8.46 6.65
CA MET A 105 16.69 -7.66 6.48
C MET A 105 15.60 -8.48 5.81
N TYR A 106 14.39 -8.37 6.36
CA TYR A 106 13.21 -9.08 5.91
C TYR A 106 12.05 -8.11 5.77
N VAL A 107 11.12 -8.42 4.87
CA VAL A 107 9.86 -7.68 4.71
C VAL A 107 8.71 -8.57 5.18
N ALA A 108 7.87 -8.04 6.06
CA ALA A 108 6.61 -8.65 6.47
C ALA A 108 5.47 -7.75 6.02
N THR A 109 4.63 -8.22 5.11
CA THR A 109 3.55 -7.43 4.50
C THR A 109 2.33 -8.31 4.21
N ALA A 110 1.15 -7.70 4.26
CA ALA A 110 -0.09 -8.33 3.82
C ALA A 110 -0.24 -8.32 2.28
N THR A 111 0.59 -7.56 1.57
CA THR A 111 0.59 -7.49 0.11
C THR A 111 1.12 -8.79 -0.48
N HIS A 112 0.46 -9.28 -1.55
CA HIS A 112 0.88 -10.51 -2.24
C HIS A 112 2.35 -10.43 -2.68
N ARG A 113 3.07 -11.55 -2.56
CA ARG A 113 4.52 -11.62 -2.81
C ARG A 113 4.92 -11.07 -4.19
N ARG A 114 4.18 -11.41 -5.22
CA ARG A 114 4.46 -10.94 -6.59
C ARG A 114 4.44 -9.40 -6.69
N LEU A 115 3.45 -8.78 -6.07
CA LEU A 115 3.35 -7.31 -6.02
C LEU A 115 4.42 -6.69 -5.14
N THR A 116 4.74 -7.33 -4.03
CA THR A 116 5.82 -6.90 -3.13
C THR A 116 7.16 -6.87 -3.85
N GLU A 117 7.52 -7.94 -4.56
CA GLU A 117 8.77 -8.01 -5.31
C GLU A 117 8.84 -6.93 -6.40
N LYS A 118 7.75 -6.69 -7.11
CA LYS A 118 7.66 -5.59 -8.09
C LYS A 118 7.85 -4.23 -7.45
N ALA A 119 7.20 -3.99 -6.33
CA ALA A 119 7.28 -2.72 -5.61
C ALA A 119 8.70 -2.42 -5.13
N LEU A 120 9.36 -3.39 -4.51
CA LEU A 120 10.73 -3.24 -4.02
C LEU A 120 11.71 -3.00 -5.16
N LYS A 121 11.52 -3.68 -6.30
CA LYS A 121 12.34 -3.49 -7.49
C LYS A 121 12.15 -2.09 -8.09
N THR A 122 10.93 -1.64 -8.23
CA THR A 122 10.61 -0.30 -8.75
C THR A 122 11.18 0.79 -7.84
N ALA A 123 11.09 0.60 -6.53
CA ALA A 123 11.66 1.53 -5.56
C ALA A 123 13.20 1.46 -5.47
N GLY A 124 13.83 0.48 -6.11
CA GLY A 124 15.29 0.33 -6.13
C GLY A 124 15.89 -0.18 -4.83
N ILE A 125 15.13 -0.90 -4.01
CA ILE A 125 15.56 -1.40 -2.70
C ILE A 125 15.54 -2.93 -2.58
N ASP A 126 15.24 -3.65 -3.65
CA ASP A 126 15.15 -5.11 -3.67
C ASP A 126 16.49 -5.83 -3.46
N HIS A 127 17.59 -5.11 -3.64
CA HIS A 127 18.94 -5.67 -3.52
C HIS A 127 19.52 -5.61 -2.11
N TYR A 128 18.80 -5.06 -1.16
CA TYR A 128 19.19 -5.06 0.24
C TYR A 128 18.68 -6.29 0.97
#